data_f0f872879b7b7680dd303f8541725f41
#
_entry.id   f0f872879b7b7680dd303f8541725f41
#
_cell.length_a   1.000
_cell.length_b   1.000
_cell.length_c   1.000
_cell.angle_alpha   90.00
_cell.angle_beta   90.00
_cell.angle_gamma   90.00
#
_symmetry.space_group_name_H-M   'P 1'
#
loop_
_entity.id
_entity.type
_entity.pdbx_description
1 polymer ?
#
loop_
_entity_poly.entity_id
_entity_poly.type
_entity_poly.pdbx_seq_one_letter_code
_entity_poly.pdbx_strand_id
1 'polypeptide(L)'
;LARQIELGVVPEGTKLAGKPEGIKDWDQLNADEKKLFARQMEVYAAFGAQTDYEMGRIIDAVKKLPGGDNTVFIYIAGDNGASAEGGLEGSINENLFFNGFPEKWQDNLKAIDELGGPKHFNHFTASWAHAMNTPFQWTKQVASHFGGTRNGMVMHWPKGIKAKGEIRSQFHHVID
;
A
#
# COMPACT_ATOMS: atom_id res chain seq x y z
N LEU A 1 -2.75 6.82 -12.56
CA LEU A 1 -1.73 7.71 -13.10
C LEU A 1 -2.29 9.09 -13.42
N ALA A 2 -3.41 9.19 -14.18
CA ALA A 2 -3.99 10.49 -14.56
C ALA A 2 -4.20 11.43 -13.35
N ARG A 3 -4.81 10.91 -12.27
CA ARG A 3 -5.03 11.69 -11.05
C ARG A 3 -3.73 12.10 -10.34
N GLN A 4 -2.68 11.28 -10.41
CA GLN A 4 -1.38 11.62 -9.83
C GLN A 4 -0.70 12.77 -10.61
N ILE A 5 -0.84 12.78 -11.92
CA ILE A 5 -0.35 13.88 -12.77
C ILE A 5 -1.14 15.17 -12.48
N GLU A 6 -2.47 15.09 -12.47
CA GLU A 6 -3.35 16.22 -12.17
C GLU A 6 -3.04 16.88 -10.82
N LEU A 7 -2.75 16.06 -9.80
CA LEU A 7 -2.38 16.53 -8.46
C LEU A 7 -0.91 16.97 -8.35
N GLY A 8 -0.08 16.78 -9.37
CA GLY A 8 1.34 17.10 -9.33
C GLY A 8 2.18 16.13 -8.49
N VAL A 9 1.65 14.94 -8.16
CA VAL A 9 2.40 13.89 -7.44
C VAL A 9 3.53 13.35 -8.30
N VAL A 10 3.29 13.23 -9.59
CA VAL A 10 4.29 12.85 -10.61
C VAL A 10 4.28 13.84 -11.75
N PRO A 11 5.41 14.05 -12.46
CA PRO A 11 5.49 14.98 -13.58
C PRO A 11 4.54 14.64 -14.73
N GLU A 12 4.15 15.66 -15.48
CA GLU A 12 3.50 15.48 -16.77
C GLU A 12 4.37 14.63 -17.70
N GLY A 13 3.74 13.77 -18.50
CA GLY A 13 4.45 12.86 -19.40
C GLY A 13 4.96 11.58 -18.72
N THR A 14 4.76 11.41 -17.40
CA THR A 14 5.07 10.15 -16.71
C THR A 14 4.30 9.00 -17.36
N LYS A 15 5.00 7.89 -17.61
CA LYS A 15 4.43 6.66 -18.18
C LYS A 15 4.32 5.58 -17.10
N LEU A 16 3.34 4.70 -17.27
CA LEU A 16 3.26 3.48 -16.45
C LEU A 16 4.47 2.60 -16.69
N ALA A 17 4.99 2.01 -15.63
CA ALA A 17 5.96 0.93 -15.75
C ALA A 17 5.33 -0.28 -16.46
N GLY A 18 6.16 -1.02 -17.18
CA GLY A 18 5.74 -2.28 -17.76
C GLY A 18 5.31 -3.28 -16.69
N LYS A 19 4.33 -4.10 -17.03
CA LYS A 19 3.84 -5.16 -16.15
C LYS A 19 4.90 -6.26 -16.04
N PRO A 20 5.26 -6.71 -14.80
CA PRO A 20 6.17 -7.82 -14.62
C PRO A 20 5.66 -9.11 -15.23
N GLU A 21 6.59 -10.01 -15.63
CA GLU A 21 6.26 -11.34 -16.10
C GLU A 21 5.47 -12.12 -15.04
N GLY A 22 4.51 -12.93 -15.51
CA GLY A 22 3.63 -13.74 -14.65
C GLY A 22 2.38 -13.01 -14.15
N ILE A 23 2.35 -11.69 -14.17
CA ILE A 23 1.13 -10.94 -13.80
C ILE A 23 0.15 -10.95 -14.97
N LYS A 24 -1.01 -11.59 -14.78
CA LYS A 24 -2.12 -11.56 -15.75
C LYS A 24 -2.79 -10.19 -15.78
N ASP A 25 -3.37 -9.84 -16.92
CA ASP A 25 -4.32 -8.73 -16.98
C ASP A 25 -5.62 -9.11 -16.26
N TRP A 26 -6.29 -8.12 -15.68
CA TRP A 26 -7.55 -8.37 -14.96
C TRP A 26 -8.59 -9.13 -15.81
N ASP A 27 -8.66 -8.81 -17.11
CA ASP A 27 -9.61 -9.44 -18.02
C ASP A 27 -9.26 -10.89 -18.39
N GLN A 28 -8.01 -11.30 -18.16
CA GLN A 28 -7.55 -12.68 -18.34
C GLN A 28 -7.87 -13.59 -17.15
N LEU A 29 -8.26 -13.00 -16.00
CA LEU A 29 -8.66 -13.74 -14.81
C LEU A 29 -10.07 -14.32 -15.01
N ASN A 30 -10.28 -15.55 -14.52
CA ASN A 30 -11.62 -16.10 -14.44
C ASN A 30 -12.46 -15.46 -13.31
N ALA A 31 -13.73 -15.80 -13.21
CA ALA A 31 -14.65 -15.19 -12.24
C ALA A 31 -14.25 -15.46 -10.79
N ASP A 32 -13.74 -16.64 -10.48
CA ASP A 32 -13.34 -17.03 -9.15
C ASP A 32 -12.01 -16.38 -8.72
N GLU A 33 -11.03 -16.29 -9.63
CA GLU A 33 -9.80 -15.51 -9.42
C GLU A 33 -10.14 -14.04 -9.14
N LYS A 34 -11.00 -13.44 -9.95
CA LYS A 34 -11.45 -12.04 -9.74
C LYS A 34 -12.10 -11.85 -8.38
N LYS A 35 -13.00 -12.77 -8.00
CA LYS A 35 -13.69 -12.73 -6.70
C LYS A 35 -12.70 -12.82 -5.54
N LEU A 36 -11.78 -13.77 -5.58
CA LEU A 36 -10.77 -13.95 -4.53
C LEU A 36 -9.82 -12.74 -4.43
N PHE A 37 -9.25 -12.32 -5.57
CA PHE A 37 -8.25 -11.25 -5.56
C PHE A 37 -8.88 -9.90 -5.18
N ALA A 38 -10.13 -9.64 -5.56
CA ALA A 38 -10.86 -8.48 -5.07
C ALA A 38 -11.04 -8.55 -3.54
N ARG A 39 -11.43 -9.72 -3.00
CA ARG A 39 -11.62 -9.89 -1.55
C ARG A 39 -10.32 -9.70 -0.77
N GLN A 40 -9.21 -10.20 -1.27
CA GLN A 40 -7.89 -9.98 -0.66
C GLN A 40 -7.56 -8.48 -0.57
N MET A 41 -7.86 -7.72 -1.65
CA MET A 41 -7.64 -6.27 -1.66
C MET A 41 -8.63 -5.51 -0.77
N GLU A 42 -9.89 -5.95 -0.67
CA GLU A 42 -10.86 -5.40 0.27
C GLU A 42 -10.39 -5.50 1.72
N VAL A 43 -9.83 -6.65 2.11
CA VAL A 43 -9.27 -6.86 3.45
C VAL A 43 -8.14 -5.88 3.73
N TYR A 44 -7.22 -5.71 2.77
CA TYR A 44 -6.14 -4.73 2.89
C TYR A 44 -6.68 -3.30 2.99
N ALA A 45 -7.63 -2.93 2.14
CA ALA A 45 -8.23 -1.61 2.16
C ALA A 45 -8.96 -1.32 3.48
N ALA A 46 -9.67 -2.31 4.04
CA ALA A 46 -10.31 -2.20 5.34
C ALA A 46 -9.30 -2.02 6.48
N PHE A 47 -8.17 -2.73 6.43
CA PHE A 47 -7.07 -2.53 7.37
C PHE A 47 -6.47 -1.12 7.26
N GLY A 48 -6.27 -0.63 6.04
CA GLY A 48 -5.84 0.75 5.80
C GLY A 48 -6.80 1.78 6.35
N ALA A 49 -8.11 1.60 6.14
CA ALA A 49 -9.14 2.48 6.68
C ALA A 49 -9.17 2.48 8.21
N GLN A 50 -9.00 1.31 8.85
CA GLN A 50 -8.89 1.20 10.30
C GLN A 50 -7.64 1.93 10.81
N THR A 51 -6.50 1.76 10.15
CA THR A 51 -5.25 2.44 10.50
C THR A 51 -5.42 3.97 10.44
N ASP A 52 -6.01 4.48 9.37
CA ASP A 52 -6.28 5.92 9.19
C ASP A 52 -7.17 6.47 10.32
N TYR A 53 -8.22 5.74 10.66
CA TYR A 53 -9.11 6.11 11.77
C TYR A 53 -8.36 6.19 13.11
N GLU A 54 -7.52 5.20 13.43
CA GLU A 54 -6.75 5.19 14.68
C GLU A 54 -5.68 6.28 14.71
N MET A 55 -5.05 6.57 13.59
CA MET A 55 -4.12 7.71 13.47
C MET A 55 -4.83 9.03 13.71
N GLY A 56 -6.05 9.20 13.20
CA GLY A 56 -6.89 10.37 13.49
C GLY A 56 -7.15 10.54 14.98
N ARG A 57 -7.46 9.46 15.70
CA ARG A 57 -7.64 9.48 17.16
C ARG A 57 -6.39 9.90 17.92
N ILE A 58 -5.21 9.44 17.49
CA ILE A 58 -3.92 9.84 18.09
C ILE A 58 -3.70 11.34 17.89
N ILE A 59 -3.89 11.83 16.67
CA ILE A 59 -3.74 13.25 16.35
C ILE A 59 -4.69 14.12 17.19
N ASP A 60 -5.94 13.72 17.32
CA ASP A 60 -6.94 14.45 18.12
C ASP A 60 -6.63 14.44 19.62
N ALA A 61 -6.04 13.37 20.12
CA ALA A 61 -5.57 13.30 21.49
C ALA A 61 -4.39 14.26 21.74
N VAL A 62 -3.40 14.27 20.86
CA VAL A 62 -2.21 15.14 20.96
C VAL A 62 -2.60 16.62 20.85
N LYS A 63 -3.53 16.96 19.97
CA LYS A 63 -4.03 18.36 19.84
C LYS A 63 -4.61 18.93 21.13
N LYS A 64 -5.08 18.09 22.03
CA LYS A 64 -5.65 18.49 23.34
C LYS A 64 -4.59 18.69 24.43
N LEU A 65 -3.34 18.28 24.17
CA LEU A 65 -2.24 18.42 25.13
C LEU A 65 -1.66 19.84 25.10
N PRO A 66 -1.03 20.32 26.19
CA PRO A 66 -0.24 21.53 26.16
C PRO A 66 0.85 21.45 25.07
N GLY A 67 0.85 22.43 24.15
CA GLY A 67 1.80 22.44 23.02
C GLY A 67 1.37 21.57 21.83
N GLY A 68 0.18 21.00 21.82
CA GLY A 68 -0.33 20.19 20.72
C GLY A 68 -0.37 20.92 19.37
N ASP A 69 -0.59 22.23 19.37
CA ASP A 69 -0.52 23.09 18.19
C ASP A 69 0.92 23.30 17.68
N ASN A 70 1.91 23.07 18.53
CA ASN A 70 3.34 23.15 18.20
C ASN A 70 3.99 21.75 18.09
N THR A 71 3.21 20.75 17.80
CA THR A 71 3.65 19.37 17.57
C THR A 71 3.68 19.08 16.07
N VAL A 72 4.77 18.51 15.57
CA VAL A 72 4.87 18.00 14.20
C VAL A 72 4.41 16.56 14.16
N PHE A 73 3.53 16.26 13.21
CA PHE A 73 3.12 14.90 12.87
C PHE A 73 3.75 14.55 11.52
N ILE A 74 4.46 13.44 11.49
CA ILE A 74 5.02 12.88 10.25
C ILE A 74 4.42 11.49 10.09
N TYR A 75 3.66 11.30 9.00
CA TYR A 75 3.09 10.01 8.65
C TYR A 75 3.72 9.48 7.38
N ILE A 76 4.36 8.34 7.48
CA ILE A 76 4.98 7.63 6.37
C ILE A 76 4.14 6.38 6.11
N ALA A 77 3.44 6.37 4.97
CA ALA A 77 2.54 5.29 4.59
C ALA A 77 3.32 4.17 3.90
N GLY A 78 4.07 3.40 4.69
CA GLY A 78 5.05 2.44 4.19
C GLY A 78 6.38 3.10 3.84
N ASP A 79 7.47 2.41 4.10
CA ASP A 79 8.84 2.92 3.95
C ASP A 79 9.62 2.21 2.83
N ASN A 80 9.06 1.18 2.21
CA ASN A 80 9.77 0.30 1.29
C ASN A 80 8.91 -0.25 0.13
N GLY A 81 7.81 0.40 -0.20
CA GLY A 81 6.90 -0.02 -1.27
C GLY A 81 5.88 -1.09 -0.85
N ALA A 82 4.91 -1.34 -1.72
CA ALA A 82 3.89 -2.35 -1.48
C ALA A 82 4.49 -3.77 -1.56
N SER A 83 4.07 -4.63 -0.64
CA SER A 83 4.57 -6.01 -0.55
C SER A 83 4.03 -6.91 -1.67
N ALA A 84 4.90 -7.69 -2.29
CA ALA A 84 4.53 -8.75 -3.23
C ALA A 84 4.61 -10.16 -2.61
N GLU A 85 4.71 -10.23 -1.29
CA GLU A 85 4.93 -11.48 -0.53
C GLU A 85 3.73 -12.44 -0.58
N GLY A 86 2.57 -12.00 -1.05
CA GLY A 86 1.45 -12.88 -1.37
C GLY A 86 1.62 -13.67 -2.67
N GLY A 87 2.72 -13.45 -3.43
CA GLY A 87 2.95 -14.13 -4.69
C GLY A 87 1.90 -13.76 -5.75
N LEU A 88 1.83 -14.57 -6.82
CA LEU A 88 0.92 -14.29 -7.94
C LEU A 88 -0.56 -14.52 -7.60
N GLU A 89 -0.85 -15.36 -6.62
CA GLU A 89 -2.20 -15.83 -6.30
C GLU A 89 -2.74 -15.30 -4.96
N GLY A 90 -1.92 -14.50 -4.24
CA GLY A 90 -2.19 -14.13 -2.87
C GLY A 90 -1.94 -15.28 -1.92
N SER A 91 -2.07 -15.04 -0.62
CA SER A 91 -1.85 -16.03 0.42
C SER A 91 -2.95 -15.99 1.45
N ILE A 92 -3.31 -17.15 1.98
CA ILE A 92 -4.20 -17.27 3.15
C ILE A 92 -3.43 -17.03 4.46
N ASN A 93 -2.13 -17.30 4.43
CA ASN A 93 -1.22 -17.05 5.53
C ASN A 93 0.18 -16.74 4.97
N GLU A 94 0.64 -15.51 5.05
CA GLU A 94 1.92 -15.09 4.47
C GLU A 94 3.13 -15.83 5.04
N ASN A 95 3.02 -16.45 6.24
CA ASN A 95 4.07 -17.32 6.77
C ASN A 95 4.32 -18.54 5.90
N LEU A 96 3.36 -18.97 5.09
CA LEU A 96 3.57 -20.06 4.13
C LEU A 96 4.57 -19.65 3.05
N PHE A 97 4.46 -18.43 2.56
CA PHE A 97 5.40 -17.85 1.60
C PHE A 97 6.83 -17.85 2.15
N PHE A 98 7.02 -17.32 3.37
CA PHE A 98 8.34 -17.26 4.01
C PHE A 98 8.96 -18.62 4.31
N ASN A 99 8.14 -19.65 4.47
CA ASN A 99 8.59 -21.03 4.71
C ASN A 99 8.66 -21.87 3.43
N GLY A 100 8.41 -21.28 2.24
CA GLY A 100 8.50 -21.95 0.95
C GLY A 100 7.37 -22.96 0.69
N PHE A 101 6.26 -22.86 1.40
CA PHE A 101 5.08 -23.69 1.14
C PHE A 101 4.25 -23.09 0.01
N PRO A 102 4.04 -23.83 -1.09
CA PRO A 102 3.20 -23.36 -2.18
C PRO A 102 1.73 -23.34 -1.78
N GLU A 103 1.04 -22.29 -2.17
CA GLU A 103 -0.41 -22.18 -2.05
C GLU A 103 -1.05 -22.16 -3.45
N LYS A 104 -2.30 -22.58 -3.52
CA LYS A 104 -3.11 -22.51 -4.72
C LYS A 104 -4.31 -21.63 -4.45
N TRP A 105 -4.62 -20.72 -5.37
CA TRP A 105 -5.76 -19.82 -5.22
C TRP A 105 -7.10 -20.56 -5.00
N GLN A 106 -7.26 -21.77 -5.52
CA GLN A 106 -8.45 -22.60 -5.32
C GLN A 106 -8.65 -22.99 -3.84
N ASP A 107 -7.57 -23.15 -3.10
CA ASP A 107 -7.64 -23.45 -1.67
C ASP A 107 -7.94 -22.16 -0.88
N ASN A 108 -7.35 -21.03 -1.27
CA ASN A 108 -7.62 -19.73 -0.69
C ASN A 108 -9.07 -19.30 -0.93
N LEU A 109 -9.65 -19.62 -2.09
CA LEU A 109 -11.04 -19.36 -2.41
C LEU A 109 -12.03 -20.04 -1.45
N LYS A 110 -11.72 -21.24 -0.96
CA LYS A 110 -12.56 -21.97 0.01
C LYS A 110 -12.73 -21.22 1.33
N ALA A 111 -11.75 -20.41 1.69
CA ALA A 111 -11.74 -19.62 2.93
C ALA A 111 -12.10 -18.14 2.71
N ILE A 112 -12.64 -17.78 1.57
CA ILE A 112 -12.85 -16.37 1.15
C ILE A 112 -13.66 -15.55 2.17
N ASP A 113 -14.66 -16.15 2.79
CA ASP A 113 -15.53 -15.48 3.78
C ASP A 113 -14.85 -15.31 5.15
N GLU A 114 -13.74 -16.02 5.38
CA GLU A 114 -12.96 -15.94 6.62
C GLU A 114 -11.74 -14.99 6.50
N LEU A 115 -11.42 -14.54 5.28
CA LEU A 115 -10.30 -13.62 5.05
C LEU A 115 -10.50 -12.30 5.77
N GLY A 116 -9.46 -11.83 6.46
CA GLY A 116 -9.49 -10.67 7.35
C GLY A 116 -9.97 -10.98 8.77
N GLY A 117 -10.37 -12.22 9.03
CA GLY A 117 -10.76 -12.70 10.35
C GLY A 117 -9.56 -13.28 11.13
N PRO A 118 -9.80 -13.70 12.39
CA PRO A 118 -8.73 -14.11 13.31
C PRO A 118 -8.05 -15.44 12.96
N LYS A 119 -8.58 -16.19 11.99
CA LYS A 119 -8.02 -17.48 11.59
C LYS A 119 -6.93 -17.37 10.52
N HIS A 120 -6.86 -16.24 9.83
CA HIS A 120 -6.01 -16.07 8.66
C HIS A 120 -5.14 -14.84 8.79
N PHE A 121 -3.92 -14.96 8.28
CA PHE A 121 -2.97 -13.87 8.10
C PHE A 121 -2.74 -13.69 6.61
N ASN A 122 -3.82 -13.32 5.89
CA ASN A 122 -3.84 -13.31 4.45
C ASN A 122 -3.12 -12.11 3.83
N HIS A 123 -2.61 -12.32 2.62
CA HIS A 123 -1.95 -11.30 1.82
C HIS A 123 -2.57 -11.22 0.42
N PHE A 124 -2.59 -10.02 -0.15
CA PHE A 124 -3.03 -9.77 -1.53
C PHE A 124 -1.98 -10.23 -2.55
N THR A 125 -2.37 -10.28 -3.82
CA THR A 125 -1.50 -10.72 -4.93
C THR A 125 -0.41 -9.68 -5.26
N ALA A 126 0.70 -10.15 -5.84
CA ALA A 126 1.76 -9.28 -6.37
C ALA A 126 1.26 -8.29 -7.44
N SER A 127 0.18 -8.63 -8.16
CA SER A 127 -0.47 -7.71 -9.11
C SER A 127 -1.07 -6.47 -8.42
N TRP A 128 -1.64 -6.63 -7.23
CA TRP A 128 -2.09 -5.50 -6.43
C TRP A 128 -0.92 -4.66 -5.90
N ALA A 129 0.18 -5.31 -5.48
CA ALA A 129 1.40 -4.58 -5.10
C ALA A 129 1.92 -3.72 -6.25
N HIS A 130 1.99 -4.28 -7.46
CA HIS A 130 2.38 -3.53 -8.66
C HIS A 130 1.43 -2.35 -8.93
N ALA A 131 0.11 -2.56 -8.82
CA ALA A 131 -0.89 -1.51 -9.00
C ALA A 131 -0.75 -0.38 -7.98
N MET A 132 -0.50 -0.70 -6.71
CA MET A 132 -0.33 0.28 -5.63
C MET A 132 0.95 1.11 -5.77
N ASN A 133 2.00 0.57 -6.37
CA ASN A 133 3.25 1.28 -6.63
C ASN A 133 3.23 2.11 -7.93
N THR A 134 2.11 2.15 -8.64
CA THR A 134 1.94 2.95 -9.86
C THR A 134 2.37 4.41 -9.65
N PRO A 135 3.18 4.99 -10.58
CA PRO A 135 3.58 4.47 -11.89
C PRO A 135 4.94 3.75 -11.89
N PHE A 136 5.49 3.46 -10.73
CA PHE A 136 6.86 2.99 -10.59
C PHE A 136 6.99 1.47 -10.79
N GLN A 137 8.17 1.07 -11.21
CA GLN A 137 8.51 -0.33 -11.39
C GLN A 137 8.91 -0.96 -10.06
N TRP A 138 8.59 -2.24 -9.92
CA TRP A 138 8.90 -3.10 -8.79
C TRP A 138 8.13 -2.74 -7.49
N THR A 139 8.47 -3.43 -6.42
CA THR A 139 7.72 -3.48 -5.15
C THR A 139 8.68 -3.48 -3.97
N LYS A 140 8.19 -3.62 -2.77
CA LYS A 140 8.95 -3.82 -1.54
C LYS A 140 10.16 -4.72 -1.76
N GLN A 141 11.26 -4.45 -1.07
CA GLN A 141 12.56 -5.13 -1.10
C GLN A 141 13.44 -4.83 -2.34
N VAL A 142 12.92 -4.19 -3.37
CA VAL A 142 13.69 -3.88 -4.58
C VAL A 142 14.24 -2.47 -4.48
N ALA A 143 15.42 -2.32 -3.88
CA ALA A 143 16.05 -1.02 -3.62
C ALA A 143 16.53 -0.25 -4.88
N SER A 144 16.61 -0.93 -6.02
CA SER A 144 17.06 -0.33 -7.28
C SER A 144 16.00 0.46 -8.03
N HIS A 145 14.74 0.38 -7.63
CA HIS A 145 13.60 0.98 -8.35
C HIS A 145 12.65 1.72 -7.41
N PHE A 146 11.99 2.73 -7.94
CA PHE A 146 11.10 3.59 -7.16
C PHE A 146 9.88 2.89 -6.55
N GLY A 147 9.41 1.77 -7.13
CA GLY A 147 8.36 0.98 -6.51
C GLY A 147 8.74 0.40 -5.13
N GLY A 148 10.05 0.24 -4.87
CA GLY A 148 10.56 -0.18 -3.57
C GLY A 148 11.09 0.96 -2.70
N THR A 149 11.33 2.15 -3.25
CA THR A 149 12.08 3.20 -2.54
C THR A 149 11.40 4.56 -2.50
N ARG A 150 10.42 4.84 -3.37
CA ARG A 150 9.74 6.13 -3.40
C ARG A 150 8.36 6.03 -2.77
N ASN A 151 8.28 6.36 -1.49
CA ASN A 151 7.06 6.26 -0.69
C ASN A 151 6.53 7.64 -0.33
N GLY A 152 5.22 7.71 -0.09
CA GLY A 152 4.56 8.94 0.31
C GLY A 152 4.79 9.27 1.78
N MET A 153 4.95 10.55 2.06
CA MET A 153 5.01 11.09 3.42
C MET A 153 4.05 12.27 3.54
N VAL A 154 3.36 12.36 4.66
CA VAL A 154 2.54 13.53 5.02
C VAL A 154 3.13 14.18 6.25
N MET A 155 3.29 15.49 6.20
CA MET A 155 3.74 16.29 7.34
C MET A 155 2.69 17.33 7.73
N HIS A 156 2.34 17.37 9.00
CA HIS A 156 1.42 18.32 9.57
C HIS A 156 1.99 18.96 10.83
N TRP A 157 2.14 20.28 10.82
CA TRP A 157 2.61 21.06 11.96
C TRP A 157 1.82 22.37 12.03
N PRO A 158 0.75 22.45 12.83
CA PRO A 158 -0.17 23.60 12.83
C PRO A 158 0.50 24.96 13.00
N LYS A 159 1.47 25.06 13.92
CA LYS A 159 2.17 26.30 14.23
C LYS A 159 3.31 26.62 13.27
N GLY A 160 3.97 25.60 12.71
CA GLY A 160 5.18 25.77 11.90
C GLY A 160 4.92 25.80 10.40
N ILE A 161 3.93 25.05 9.89
CA ILE A 161 3.64 24.92 8.46
C ILE A 161 2.34 25.63 8.14
N LYS A 162 2.42 26.69 7.33
CA LYS A 162 1.24 27.45 6.86
C LYS A 162 0.58 26.85 5.61
N ALA A 163 1.37 26.13 4.83
CA ALA A 163 0.91 25.44 3.63
C ALA A 163 -0.15 24.37 3.97
N LYS A 164 -1.17 24.21 3.14
CA LYS A 164 -2.23 23.21 3.32
C LYS A 164 -2.45 22.45 2.02
N GLY A 165 -2.29 21.13 2.08
CA GLY A 165 -2.51 20.26 0.93
C GLY A 165 -1.51 20.45 -0.21
N GLU A 166 -0.37 21.09 0.03
CA GLU A 166 0.66 21.26 -0.98
C GLU A 166 1.47 19.99 -1.17
N ILE A 167 1.78 19.67 -2.42
CA ILE A 167 2.66 18.58 -2.78
C ILE A 167 4.08 19.08 -2.89
N ARG A 168 5.01 18.38 -2.29
CA ARG A 168 6.44 18.61 -2.34
C ARG A 168 7.14 17.38 -2.88
N SER A 169 8.10 17.57 -3.77
CA SER A 169 8.83 16.48 -4.44
C SER A 169 10.30 16.39 -4.02
N GLN A 170 10.68 17.10 -2.95
CA GLN A 170 12.04 16.98 -2.42
C GLN A 170 12.29 15.56 -1.96
N PHE A 171 13.49 15.07 -2.22
CA PHE A 171 13.97 13.83 -1.66
C PHE A 171 14.22 14.01 -0.16
N HIS A 172 13.74 13.03 0.60
CA HIS A 172 14.05 12.85 2.02
C HIS A 172 14.37 11.39 2.26
N HIS A 173 15.22 11.14 3.22
CA HIS A 173 15.46 9.79 3.73
C HIS A 173 14.84 9.66 5.12
N VAL A 174 14.44 8.45 5.50
CA VAL A 174 13.77 8.20 6.80
C VAL A 174 14.66 8.56 8.02
N ILE A 175 15.97 8.72 7.81
CA ILE A 175 16.92 9.13 8.85
C ILE A 175 17.10 10.66 8.94
N ASP A 176 16.51 11.47 8.04
CA ASP A 176 16.61 12.93 8.07
C ASP A 176 15.72 13.54 9.17
#